data_6a07d9b3eace0c3696a85d4acdf9c0bd
#
_entry.id   6a07d9b3eace0c3696a85d4acdf9c0bd
#
_cell.length_a   1.000
_cell.length_b   1.000
_cell.length_c   1.000
_cell.angle_alpha   90.00
_cell.angle_beta   90.00
_cell.angle_gamma   90.00
#
_symmetry.space_group_name_H-M   'P 1'
#
loop_
_entity.id
_entity.type
_entity.pdbx_description
1 polymer ?
#
loop_
_entity_poly.entity_id
_entity_poly.type
_entity_poly.pdbx_seq_one_letter_code
_entity_poly.pdbx_strand_id
1 'polypeptide(L)' 'PRREVDLYVHVDDVDAAFKRIAPKAELVEGLHDTFYGMREFIIRDSNRFWITFGQPAKRT' A
#
# COMPACT_ATOMS: atom_id res chain seq x y z
N PRO A 1 -6.41 -9.98 -18.17
CA PRO A 1 -6.67 -8.57 -18.07
C PRO A 1 -5.81 -7.91 -17.05
N ARG A 2 -5.70 -6.69 -17.19
CA ARG A 2 -4.89 -5.97 -16.35
C ARG A 2 -5.68 -5.44 -15.21
N ARG A 3 -5.00 -5.06 -14.25
CA ARG A 3 -5.55 -4.53 -13.07
C ARG A 3 -6.24 -3.22 -13.38
N GLU A 4 -7.35 -3.02 -12.78
CA GLU A 4 -8.05 -1.80 -12.96
C GLU A 4 -7.41 -0.70 -12.19
N VAL A 5 -7.92 0.46 -12.30
CA VAL A 5 -7.41 1.57 -11.65
C VAL A 5 -7.35 1.40 -10.26
N ASP A 6 -6.33 1.82 -9.75
CA ASP A 6 -6.10 1.69 -8.39
C ASP A 6 -5.93 3.04 -7.82
N LEU A 7 -6.17 3.17 -6.57
CA LEU A 7 -5.87 4.38 -5.87
C LEU A 7 -4.48 4.29 -5.32
N TYR A 8 -3.81 5.41 -5.28
CA TYR A 8 -2.53 5.51 -4.60
C TYR A 8 -2.67 6.56 -3.52
N VAL A 9 -2.48 6.16 -2.29
CA VAL A 9 -2.66 7.04 -1.14
C VAL A 9 -1.31 7.29 -0.51
N HIS A 10 -0.90 8.54 -0.50
CA HIS A 10 0.35 8.90 0.17
C HIS A 10 0.07 9.06 1.65
N VAL A 11 0.91 8.45 2.46
CA VAL A 11 0.76 8.54 3.91
C VAL A 11 2.09 8.99 4.49
N ASP A 12 2.02 9.53 5.71
CA ASP A 12 3.23 9.98 6.38
C ASP A 12 3.98 8.87 7.05
N ASP A 13 3.26 7.84 7.47
CA ASP A 13 3.87 6.74 8.20
C ASP A 13 3.24 5.46 7.72
N VAL A 14 3.84 4.87 6.71
CA VAL A 14 3.23 3.72 6.07
C VAL A 14 3.25 2.51 6.98
N ASP A 15 4.22 2.41 7.88
CA ASP A 15 4.24 1.28 8.80
C ASP A 15 3.08 1.36 9.78
N ALA A 16 2.77 2.55 10.26
CA ALA A 16 1.63 2.71 11.14
C ALA A 16 0.33 2.46 10.40
N ALA A 17 0.25 2.93 9.16
CA ALA A 17 -0.95 2.67 8.36
C ALA A 17 -1.12 1.18 8.13
N PHE A 18 -0.04 0.47 7.86
CA PHE A 18 -0.11 -0.97 7.66
C PHE A 18 -0.66 -1.67 8.90
N LYS A 19 -0.16 -1.30 10.07
CA LYS A 19 -0.62 -1.93 11.29
C LYS A 19 -2.10 -1.69 11.53
N ARG A 20 -2.60 -0.53 11.11
CA ARG A 20 -3.97 -0.20 11.35
C ARG A 20 -4.91 -0.81 10.31
N ILE A 21 -4.46 -0.88 9.07
CA ILE A 21 -5.34 -1.22 7.96
C ILE A 21 -5.27 -2.70 7.61
N ALA A 22 -4.07 -3.27 7.59
CA ALA A 22 -3.91 -4.63 7.09
C ALA A 22 -4.78 -5.65 7.81
N PRO A 23 -4.98 -5.57 9.12
CA PRO A 23 -5.81 -6.59 9.76
C PRO A 23 -7.26 -6.55 9.33
N LYS A 24 -7.70 -5.45 8.75
CA LYS A 24 -9.10 -5.29 8.39
C LYS A 24 -9.34 -5.39 6.91
N ALA A 25 -8.32 -5.62 6.12
CA ALA A 25 -8.46 -5.58 4.69
C ALA A 25 -7.85 -6.81 4.08
N GLU A 26 -8.17 -7.03 2.81
CA GLU A 26 -7.55 -8.13 2.09
C GLU A 26 -6.20 -7.64 1.61
N LEU A 27 -5.15 -8.23 2.13
CA LEU A 27 -3.80 -7.80 1.81
C LEU A 27 -3.36 -8.42 0.50
N VAL A 28 -2.99 -7.59 -0.45
CA VAL A 28 -2.48 -8.06 -1.72
C VAL A 28 -0.96 -8.17 -1.66
N GLU A 29 -0.31 -7.14 -1.15
CA GLU A 29 1.13 -7.19 -0.94
C GLU A 29 1.45 -6.51 0.36
N GLY A 30 2.30 -7.15 1.16
CA GLY A 30 2.72 -6.60 2.42
C GLY A 30 3.69 -5.45 2.25
N LEU A 31 4.13 -4.92 3.37
CA LEU A 31 5.09 -3.82 3.34
C LEU A 31 6.35 -4.23 2.62
N HIS A 32 6.79 -3.38 1.71
CA HIS A 32 8.02 -3.64 0.99
C HIS A 32 8.54 -2.33 0.44
N ASP A 33 9.81 -2.30 0.14
CA ASP A 33 10.44 -1.16 -0.50
C ASP A 33 10.50 -1.43 -1.98
N THR A 34 10.10 -0.46 -2.76
CA THR A 34 10.08 -0.63 -4.20
C THR A 34 11.40 -0.18 -4.79
N PHE A 35 11.62 -0.57 -6.04
CA PHE A 35 12.85 -0.16 -6.69
C PHE A 35 12.83 1.32 -7.04
N TYR A 36 11.68 1.95 -7.03
CA TYR A 36 11.60 3.37 -7.33
C TYR A 36 11.57 4.22 -6.06
N GLY A 37 11.97 3.66 -4.94
CA GLY A 37 12.22 4.46 -3.75
C GLY A 37 11.05 4.73 -2.87
N MET A 38 10.03 3.92 -2.97
CA MET A 38 8.85 4.06 -2.11
C MET A 38 8.75 2.87 -1.19
N ARG A 39 8.09 3.06 -0.06
CA ARG A 39 7.74 1.96 0.80
C ARG A 39 6.23 1.85 0.77
N GLU A 40 5.73 0.68 0.42
CA GLU A 40 4.32 0.54 0.07
C GLU A 40 3.72 -0.73 0.59
N PHE A 41 2.40 -0.75 0.72
CA PHE A 41 1.66 -2.00 0.80
C PHE A 41 0.36 -1.82 0.02
N ILE A 42 -0.22 -2.94 -0.38
CA ILE A 42 -1.38 -2.92 -1.25
C ILE A 42 -2.47 -3.77 -0.68
N ILE A 43 -3.68 -3.24 -0.64
CA ILE A 43 -4.85 -4.00 -0.22
C ILE A 43 -5.86 -3.99 -1.34
N ARG A 44 -6.86 -4.84 -1.20
CA ARG A 44 -8.01 -4.81 -2.08
C ARG A 44 -9.23 -4.51 -1.22
N ASP A 45 -10.01 -3.51 -1.62
CA ASP A 45 -11.17 -3.17 -0.81
C ASP A 45 -12.36 -4.01 -1.23
N SER A 46 -13.49 -3.80 -0.58
CA SER A 46 -14.64 -4.64 -0.80
C SER A 46 -15.22 -4.46 -2.19
N ASN A 47 -14.88 -3.38 -2.87
CA ASN A 47 -15.32 -3.18 -4.24
C ASN A 47 -14.31 -3.67 -5.25
N ARG A 48 -13.30 -4.38 -4.77
CA ARG A 48 -12.31 -4.99 -5.63
C ARG A 48 -11.33 -4.02 -6.25
N PHE A 49 -11.27 -2.81 -5.77
CA PHE A 49 -10.23 -1.89 -6.18
C PHE A 49 -8.98 -2.17 -5.36
N TRP A 50 -7.86 -2.03 -6.01
CA TRP A 50 -6.59 -2.15 -5.33
C TRP A 50 -6.20 -0.78 -4.84
N ILE A 51 -5.77 -0.70 -3.61
CA ILE A 51 -5.35 0.57 -3.02
C ILE A 51 -3.94 0.40 -2.52
N THR A 52 -3.05 1.25 -3.01
CA THR A 52 -1.66 1.25 -2.59
C THR A 52 -1.45 2.39 -1.63
N PHE A 53 -0.90 2.08 -0.47
CA PHE A 53 -0.50 3.10 0.48
C PHE A 53 1.01 3.19 0.46
N GLY A 54 1.54 4.40 0.40
CA GLY A 54 2.97 4.51 0.28
C GLY A 54 3.53 5.80 0.82
N GLN A 55 4.82 5.78 1.03
CA GLN A 55 5.59 6.95 1.41
C GLN A 55 6.98 6.78 0.85
N PRO A 56 7.74 7.85 0.72
CA PRO A 56 9.12 7.68 0.28
C PRO A 56 9.86 6.80 1.26
N ALA A 57 10.65 5.88 0.73
CA ALA A 57 11.42 5.01 1.58
C ALA A 57 12.46 5.83 2.32
N LYS A 58 12.65 5.47 3.61
CA LYS A 58 13.63 6.20 4.35
C LYS A 58 15.00 5.90 3.89
N ARG A 59 15.83 6.90 3.89
CA ARG A 59 17.20 6.68 3.54
C ARG A 59 18.03 7.24 4.64
N THR A 60 19.03 6.57 4.99
CA THR A 60 19.87 7.12 6.04
C THR A 60 21.14 7.67 5.51
#